data_c967cb2c299df5b3a26ac4052d3f36b7
#
_entry.id   c967cb2c299df5b3a26ac4052d3f36b7
#
_cell.length_a   1.000
_cell.length_b   1.000
_cell.length_c   1.000
_cell.angle_alpha   90.00
_cell.angle_beta   90.00
_cell.angle_gamma   90.00
#
_symmetry.space_group_name_H-M   'P 1'
#
loop_
_entity.id
_entity.type
_entity.pdbx_description
1 polymer ?
#
loop_
_entity_poly.entity_id
_entity_poly.type
_entity_poly.pdbx_seq_one_letter_code
_entity_poly.pdbx_strand_id
1 'polypeptide(L)'
;MDKDEFNQTPPGGTQDERLLETPSADEFLHTDTWRVFRIMGEFVQGFEDLAHIKNGVSVFGSARTPADHPEYKAAQETGARLARAGCTVITGGGPGIMEAANRGAFEAGGASVGCNIELPHEQSSNPYLTLSLKFKYFFVRKMMFVKYSNAFIIFPGGFGTLDELFEALTLIQTQKIHNFPVVLYGSTYWQEMLEWLRGRMLTEGKIVEDDFRRLHVTDSPDEIVSVVKAYDPAGSEPSSHLR
;
A
#
# COMPACT_ATOMS: atom_id res chain seq x y z
N MET A 1 -23.53 9.50 -5.79
CA MET A 1 -22.66 8.80 -6.74
C MET A 1 -23.46 7.62 -7.25
N ASP A 2 -23.77 7.65 -8.53
CA ASP A 2 -24.69 6.69 -9.14
C ASP A 2 -24.01 5.33 -9.22
N LYS A 3 -24.76 4.26 -8.88
CA LYS A 3 -24.21 2.88 -8.86
C LYS A 3 -23.87 2.37 -10.27
N ASP A 4 -24.35 3.04 -11.30
CA ASP A 4 -24.16 2.64 -12.70
C ASP A 4 -22.85 3.13 -13.33
N GLU A 5 -22.14 4.08 -12.68
CA GLU A 5 -20.83 4.54 -13.17
C GLU A 5 -19.69 3.51 -12.98
N PHE A 6 -19.86 2.55 -12.07
CA PHE A 6 -18.83 1.53 -11.80
C PHE A 6 -18.77 0.38 -12.82
N ASN A 7 -19.75 0.31 -13.76
CA ASN A 7 -19.90 -0.87 -14.64
C ASN A 7 -19.56 -0.59 -16.12
N GLN A 8 -19.00 0.55 -16.46
CA GLN A 8 -18.59 0.83 -17.85
C GLN A 8 -17.11 0.51 -18.03
N THR A 9 -16.83 -0.65 -18.59
CA THR A 9 -15.48 -0.98 -19.10
C THR A 9 -15.16 -0.07 -20.27
N PRO A 10 -14.00 0.60 -20.31
CA PRO A 10 -13.62 1.43 -21.46
C PRO A 10 -13.49 0.56 -22.71
N PRO A 11 -13.80 1.09 -23.90
CA PRO A 11 -13.58 0.36 -25.15
C PRO A 11 -12.09 -0.02 -25.26
N GLY A 12 -11.78 -1.31 -25.11
CA GLY A 12 -10.43 -1.87 -25.16
C GLY A 12 -9.83 -2.39 -23.87
N GLY A 13 -10.56 -2.37 -22.75
CA GLY A 13 -10.13 -2.97 -21.46
C GLY A 13 -8.88 -2.32 -20.82
N THR A 14 -8.56 -2.75 -19.59
CA THR A 14 -7.32 -2.35 -18.89
C THR A 14 -6.12 -3.16 -19.38
N GLN A 15 -4.90 -2.75 -19.00
CA GLN A 15 -3.69 -3.54 -19.32
C GLN A 15 -3.65 -4.86 -18.53
N ASP A 16 -4.22 -4.89 -17.34
CA ASP A 16 -4.33 -6.13 -16.55
C ASP A 16 -5.36 -7.10 -17.19
N GLU A 17 -6.51 -6.62 -17.66
CA GLU A 17 -7.46 -7.44 -18.43
C GLU A 17 -6.82 -8.02 -19.69
N ARG A 18 -6.12 -7.21 -20.48
CA ARG A 18 -5.40 -7.66 -21.68
C ARG A 18 -4.29 -8.67 -21.38
N LEU A 19 -3.69 -8.60 -20.18
CA LEU A 19 -2.70 -9.60 -19.73
C LEU A 19 -3.36 -10.97 -19.49
N LEU A 20 -4.62 -10.98 -19.07
CA LEU A 20 -5.39 -12.20 -18.77
C LEU A 20 -6.14 -12.76 -19.99
N GLU A 21 -6.22 -12.04 -21.09
CA GLU A 21 -6.76 -12.55 -22.35
C GLU A 21 -5.92 -13.73 -22.84
N THR A 22 -6.58 -14.78 -23.36
CA THR A 22 -5.93 -15.93 -24.00
C THR A 22 -5.91 -15.69 -25.51
N PRO A 23 -4.84 -15.12 -26.08
CA PRO A 23 -4.75 -14.87 -27.51
C PRO A 23 -4.60 -16.16 -28.32
N SER A 24 -4.92 -16.10 -29.62
CA SER A 24 -4.54 -17.17 -30.55
C SER A 24 -3.01 -17.36 -30.56
N ALA A 25 -2.52 -18.56 -30.88
CA ALA A 25 -1.09 -18.88 -30.77
C ALA A 25 -0.17 -17.90 -31.53
N ASP A 26 -0.61 -17.40 -32.68
CA ASP A 26 0.16 -16.45 -33.48
C ASP A 26 0.12 -15.03 -32.92
N GLU A 27 -0.99 -14.63 -32.32
CA GLU A 27 -1.20 -13.34 -31.68
C GLU A 27 -0.45 -13.24 -30.33
N PHE A 28 -0.33 -14.36 -29.63
CA PHE A 28 0.43 -14.48 -28.39
C PHE A 28 1.92 -14.14 -28.58
N LEU A 29 2.55 -14.68 -29.61
CA LEU A 29 3.97 -14.44 -29.88
C LEU A 29 4.30 -12.97 -30.19
N HIS A 30 3.36 -12.24 -30.79
CA HIS A 30 3.59 -10.84 -31.17
C HIS A 30 3.20 -9.84 -30.09
N THR A 31 2.12 -10.09 -29.32
CA THR A 31 1.60 -9.14 -28.33
C THR A 31 2.27 -9.27 -26.97
N ASP A 32 2.53 -10.49 -26.48
CA ASP A 32 3.07 -10.69 -25.13
C ASP A 32 4.57 -10.37 -25.03
N THR A 33 5.33 -10.57 -26.10
CA THR A 33 6.74 -10.14 -26.12
C THR A 33 6.86 -8.63 -25.93
N TRP A 34 6.04 -7.82 -26.63
CA TRP A 34 6.02 -6.38 -26.45
C TRP A 34 5.42 -5.94 -25.13
N ARG A 35 4.49 -6.73 -24.56
CA ARG A 35 3.91 -6.49 -23.23
C ARG A 35 4.97 -6.66 -22.14
N VAL A 36 5.83 -7.68 -22.22
CA VAL A 36 6.96 -7.85 -21.30
C VAL A 36 7.88 -6.64 -21.29
N PHE A 37 8.23 -6.09 -22.45
CA PHE A 37 9.05 -4.87 -22.51
C PHE A 37 8.35 -3.66 -21.88
N ARG A 38 7.05 -3.53 -22.01
CA ARG A 38 6.28 -2.46 -21.35
C ARG A 38 6.27 -2.62 -19.84
N ILE A 39 6.06 -3.85 -19.34
CA ILE A 39 6.14 -4.18 -17.91
C ILE A 39 7.54 -3.86 -17.37
N MET A 40 8.58 -4.28 -18.07
CA MET A 40 9.96 -3.93 -17.71
C MET A 40 10.19 -2.42 -17.68
N GLY A 41 9.65 -1.70 -18.67
CA GLY A 41 9.72 -0.24 -18.73
C GLY A 41 9.09 0.42 -17.49
N GLU A 42 7.93 -0.05 -17.04
CA GLU A 42 7.31 0.46 -15.81
C GLU A 42 8.13 0.15 -14.56
N PHE A 43 8.77 -1.02 -14.48
CA PHE A 43 9.68 -1.31 -13.37
C PHE A 43 10.89 -0.37 -13.37
N VAL A 44 11.53 -0.18 -14.53
CA VAL A 44 12.68 0.72 -14.66
C VAL A 44 12.29 2.14 -14.27
N GLN A 45 11.18 2.65 -14.81
CA GLN A 45 10.69 3.99 -14.50
C GLN A 45 10.38 4.14 -13.01
N GLY A 46 9.64 3.18 -12.42
CA GLY A 46 9.30 3.22 -11.00
C GLY A 46 10.53 3.17 -10.10
N PHE A 47 11.55 2.39 -10.45
CA PHE A 47 12.81 2.34 -9.70
C PHE A 47 13.62 3.62 -9.84
N GLU A 48 13.65 4.24 -11.01
CA GLU A 48 14.35 5.50 -11.26
C GLU A 48 13.68 6.65 -10.51
N ASP A 49 12.37 6.81 -10.64
CA ASP A 49 11.62 7.90 -10.02
C ASP A 49 11.64 7.82 -8.48
N LEU A 50 11.64 6.60 -7.92
CA LEU A 50 11.65 6.38 -6.48
C LEU A 50 13.06 6.17 -5.89
N ALA A 51 14.11 6.18 -6.69
CA ALA A 51 15.48 5.89 -6.25
C ALA A 51 15.97 6.80 -5.10
N HIS A 52 15.43 8.00 -5.00
CA HIS A 52 15.81 9.00 -3.99
C HIS A 52 14.93 8.97 -2.73
N ILE A 53 13.91 8.12 -2.72
CA ILE A 53 13.01 7.98 -1.55
C ILE A 53 13.77 7.35 -0.39
N LYS A 54 13.70 8.02 0.76
CA LYS A 54 14.30 7.54 2.02
C LYS A 54 13.21 7.47 3.08
N ASN A 55 13.30 6.47 3.95
CA ASN A 55 12.38 6.28 5.07
C ASN A 55 10.91 6.32 4.61
N GLY A 56 10.58 5.63 3.53
CA GLY A 56 9.22 5.59 3.02
C GLY A 56 8.27 4.90 4.00
N VAL A 57 7.07 5.40 4.11
CA VAL A 57 5.97 4.79 4.88
C VAL A 57 4.74 4.81 4.00
N SER A 58 4.24 3.63 3.65
CA SER A 58 3.02 3.52 2.85
C SER A 58 1.78 3.58 3.73
N VAL A 59 0.82 4.41 3.31
CA VAL A 59 -0.48 4.58 3.98
C VAL A 59 -1.59 4.13 3.06
N PHE A 60 -2.38 3.18 3.52
CA PHE A 60 -3.52 2.60 2.81
C PHE A 60 -4.81 2.83 3.58
N GLY A 61 -5.93 2.88 2.88
CA GLY A 61 -7.26 3.04 3.45
C GLY A 61 -8.30 3.33 2.39
N SER A 62 -9.52 3.57 2.83
CA SER A 62 -10.66 3.79 1.94
C SER A 62 -10.51 5.07 1.09
N ALA A 63 -10.67 4.93 -0.23
CA ALA A 63 -10.81 6.08 -1.15
C ALA A 63 -12.15 6.83 -0.98
N ARG A 64 -13.08 6.28 -0.19
CA ARG A 64 -14.45 6.81 -0.02
C ARG A 64 -14.65 7.56 1.29
N THR A 65 -13.63 7.63 2.14
CA THR A 65 -13.70 8.37 3.41
C THR A 65 -13.79 9.86 3.14
N PRO A 66 -14.87 10.54 3.56
CA PRO A 66 -15.03 11.97 3.31
C PRO A 66 -14.13 12.79 4.21
N ALA A 67 -13.84 14.05 3.82
CA ALA A 67 -12.86 14.90 4.49
C ALA A 67 -13.27 15.34 5.92
N ASP A 68 -14.55 15.31 6.25
CA ASP A 68 -15.06 15.62 7.60
C ASP A 68 -15.01 14.40 8.56
N HIS A 69 -14.79 13.19 8.03
CA HIS A 69 -14.73 11.96 8.83
C HIS A 69 -13.53 11.94 9.80
N PRO A 70 -13.69 11.40 11.02
CA PRO A 70 -12.60 11.30 11.99
C PRO A 70 -11.36 10.57 11.45
N GLU A 71 -11.54 9.50 10.68
CA GLU A 71 -10.44 8.74 10.08
C GLU A 71 -9.65 9.57 9.07
N TYR A 72 -10.31 10.44 8.28
CA TYR A 72 -9.61 11.34 7.37
C TYR A 72 -8.69 12.29 8.14
N LYS A 73 -9.20 12.90 9.23
CA LYS A 73 -8.43 13.80 10.08
C LYS A 73 -7.25 13.08 10.75
N ALA A 74 -7.48 11.85 11.22
CA ALA A 74 -6.42 11.03 11.79
C ALA A 74 -5.35 10.65 10.76
N ALA A 75 -5.74 10.33 9.52
CA ALA A 75 -4.80 10.04 8.44
C ALA A 75 -4.00 11.29 8.03
N GLN A 76 -4.64 12.48 7.99
CA GLN A 76 -3.96 13.75 7.75
C GLN A 76 -2.96 14.05 8.86
N GLU A 77 -3.35 13.90 10.12
CA GLU A 77 -2.46 14.08 11.27
C GLU A 77 -1.28 13.09 11.23
N THR A 78 -1.56 11.82 10.92
CA THR A 78 -0.53 10.79 10.73
C THR A 78 0.47 11.20 9.65
N GLY A 79 0.01 11.62 8.49
CA GLY A 79 0.87 12.10 7.40
C GLY A 79 1.76 13.27 7.82
N ALA A 80 1.19 14.26 8.51
CA ALA A 80 1.93 15.41 9.01
C ALA A 80 3.01 15.01 10.04
N ARG A 81 2.70 14.09 10.94
CA ARG A 81 3.64 13.61 11.97
C ARG A 81 4.76 12.78 11.37
N LEU A 82 4.45 11.89 10.41
CA LEU A 82 5.45 11.12 9.67
C LEU A 82 6.41 12.03 8.91
N ALA A 83 5.89 13.04 8.23
CA ALA A 83 6.71 14.03 7.53
C ALA A 83 7.65 14.80 8.47
N ARG A 84 7.14 15.27 9.62
CA ARG A 84 7.98 15.91 10.66
C ARG A 84 9.01 14.97 11.27
N ALA A 85 8.76 13.68 11.23
CA ALA A 85 9.69 12.64 11.67
C ALA A 85 10.77 12.31 10.60
N GLY A 86 10.74 12.95 9.43
CA GLY A 86 11.69 12.71 8.33
C GLY A 86 11.33 11.52 7.44
N CYS A 87 10.08 11.04 7.51
CA CYS A 87 9.58 9.98 6.64
C CYS A 87 8.98 10.55 5.36
N THR A 88 9.12 9.81 4.26
CA THR A 88 8.36 10.04 3.03
C THR A 88 7.04 9.32 3.12
N VAL A 89 5.92 10.02 2.97
CA VAL A 89 4.59 9.40 2.93
C VAL A 89 4.28 8.94 1.51
N ILE A 90 4.00 7.66 1.34
CA ILE A 90 3.67 7.02 0.07
C ILE A 90 2.21 6.54 0.14
N THR A 91 1.42 6.82 -0.88
CA THR A 91 0.04 6.35 -1.00
C THR A 91 -0.28 5.92 -2.43
N GLY A 92 -1.49 5.41 -2.65
CA GLY A 92 -2.00 5.18 -4.00
C GLY A 92 -2.36 6.47 -4.77
N GLY A 93 -2.17 7.65 -4.18
CA GLY A 93 -2.37 8.95 -4.84
C GLY A 93 -3.82 9.35 -5.09
N GLY A 94 -4.81 8.54 -4.69
CA GLY A 94 -6.24 8.78 -4.85
C GLY A 94 -6.86 9.63 -3.75
N PRO A 95 -8.21 9.71 -3.70
CA PRO A 95 -8.95 10.44 -2.69
C PRO A 95 -9.04 9.73 -1.34
N GLY A 96 -9.78 10.29 -0.40
CA GLY A 96 -10.08 9.71 0.92
C GLY A 96 -8.85 9.64 1.81
N ILE A 97 -8.58 8.49 2.40
CA ILE A 97 -7.44 8.28 3.32
C ILE A 97 -6.11 8.57 2.63
N MET A 98 -5.96 8.22 1.36
CA MET A 98 -4.75 8.50 0.59
C MET A 98 -4.50 10.01 0.47
N GLU A 99 -5.53 10.76 0.09
CA GLU A 99 -5.48 12.22 0.04
C GLU A 99 -5.17 12.82 1.41
N ALA A 100 -5.84 12.34 2.47
CA ALA A 100 -5.62 12.83 3.82
C ALA A 100 -4.16 12.69 4.26
N ALA A 101 -3.57 11.51 4.09
CA ALA A 101 -2.19 11.27 4.45
C ALA A 101 -1.21 12.10 3.60
N ASN A 102 -1.42 12.18 2.29
CA ASN A 102 -0.64 13.04 1.40
C ASN A 102 -0.75 14.51 1.79
N ARG A 103 -1.96 14.99 2.06
CA ARG A 103 -2.22 16.37 2.49
C ARG A 103 -1.46 16.71 3.76
N GLY A 104 -1.55 15.84 4.77
CA GLY A 104 -0.82 16.04 6.02
C GLY A 104 0.69 16.15 5.81
N ALA A 105 1.27 15.27 4.99
CA ALA A 105 2.69 15.30 4.68
C ALA A 105 3.09 16.55 3.89
N PHE A 106 2.31 16.90 2.87
CA PHE A 106 2.56 18.07 2.01
C PHE A 106 2.46 19.38 2.80
N GLU A 107 1.40 19.57 3.60
CA GLU A 107 1.18 20.76 4.44
C GLU A 107 2.26 20.89 5.54
N ALA A 108 2.85 19.79 5.98
CA ALA A 108 4.00 19.78 6.89
C ALA A 108 5.35 20.02 6.21
N GLY A 109 5.38 20.24 4.90
CA GLY A 109 6.60 20.49 4.12
C GLY A 109 7.43 19.21 3.86
N GLY A 110 6.86 18.03 4.02
CA GLY A 110 7.52 16.74 3.79
C GLY A 110 7.31 16.19 2.38
N ALA A 111 8.03 15.11 2.07
CA ALA A 111 7.86 14.38 0.83
C ALA A 111 6.56 13.57 0.84
N SER A 112 5.75 13.77 -0.20
CA SER A 112 4.43 13.16 -0.38
C SER A 112 4.35 12.54 -1.77
N VAL A 113 4.24 11.20 -1.82
CA VAL A 113 4.32 10.42 -3.05
C VAL A 113 3.00 9.72 -3.32
N GLY A 114 2.55 9.79 -4.57
CA GLY A 114 1.40 9.05 -5.07
C GLY A 114 1.79 8.04 -6.14
N CYS A 115 1.58 6.76 -5.84
CA CYS A 115 1.72 5.67 -6.81
C CYS A 115 0.33 5.34 -7.38
N ASN A 116 -0.10 6.10 -8.38
CA ASN A 116 -1.42 5.95 -8.98
C ASN A 116 -1.49 4.73 -9.89
N ILE A 117 -2.70 4.17 -10.04
CA ILE A 117 -3.00 3.11 -11.01
C ILE A 117 -3.95 3.66 -12.08
N GLU A 118 -3.70 3.28 -13.31
CA GLU A 118 -4.62 3.57 -14.40
C GLU A 118 -5.86 2.70 -14.25
N LEU A 119 -7.01 3.34 -14.03
CA LEU A 119 -8.30 2.70 -13.89
C LEU A 119 -9.18 3.02 -15.10
N PRO A 120 -10.18 2.14 -15.41
CA PRO A 120 -11.14 2.37 -16.50
C PRO A 120 -11.88 3.70 -16.38
N HIS A 121 -12.13 4.13 -15.15
CA HIS A 121 -12.72 5.44 -14.87
C HIS A 121 -11.62 6.36 -14.36
N GLU A 122 -11.51 7.53 -14.97
CA GLU A 122 -10.46 8.50 -14.68
C GLU A 122 -10.53 8.94 -13.21
N GLN A 123 -9.59 8.46 -12.40
CA GLN A 123 -9.40 8.93 -11.04
C GLN A 123 -8.24 9.93 -11.08
N SER A 124 -8.54 11.21 -10.88
CA SER A 124 -7.51 12.23 -10.77
C SER A 124 -6.64 11.99 -9.54
N SER A 125 -5.35 12.19 -9.67
CA SER A 125 -4.44 12.23 -8.52
C SER A 125 -4.86 13.35 -7.57
N ASN A 126 -4.71 13.11 -6.26
CA ASN A 126 -4.96 14.17 -5.29
C ASN A 126 -3.92 15.31 -5.43
N PRO A 127 -4.26 16.56 -5.08
CA PRO A 127 -3.39 17.72 -5.33
C PRO A 127 -2.20 17.88 -4.36
N TYR A 128 -2.06 16.98 -3.39
CA TYR A 128 -1.08 17.10 -2.30
C TYR A 128 0.15 16.20 -2.51
N LEU A 129 0.60 16.03 -3.77
CA LEU A 129 1.73 15.19 -4.11
C LEU A 129 2.96 16.04 -4.49
N THR A 130 4.11 15.72 -3.91
CA THR A 130 5.42 16.22 -4.37
C THR A 130 5.98 15.40 -5.52
N LEU A 131 5.58 14.12 -5.61
CA LEU A 131 5.90 13.20 -6.69
C LEU A 131 4.67 12.33 -7.00
N SER A 132 4.29 12.27 -8.27
CA SER A 132 3.17 11.45 -8.75
C SER A 132 3.64 10.52 -9.86
N LEU A 133 3.49 9.22 -9.63
CA LEU A 133 3.73 8.18 -10.61
C LEU A 133 2.39 7.58 -11.07
N LYS A 134 2.35 7.08 -12.30
CA LYS A 134 1.19 6.40 -12.85
C LYS A 134 1.59 5.05 -13.39
N PHE A 135 1.03 3.99 -12.85
CA PHE A 135 1.24 2.60 -13.25
C PHE A 135 0.05 2.05 -14.02
N LYS A 136 0.32 1.15 -14.95
CA LYS A 136 -0.71 0.42 -15.71
C LYS A 136 -0.97 -0.96 -15.15
N TYR A 137 0.04 -1.54 -14.47
CA TYR A 137 -0.03 -2.88 -13.90
C TYR A 137 -0.02 -2.85 -12.38
N PHE A 138 -1.01 -3.49 -11.76
CA PHE A 138 -1.14 -3.55 -10.30
C PHE A 138 0.10 -4.15 -9.63
N PHE A 139 0.63 -5.26 -10.15
CA PHE A 139 1.77 -5.94 -9.55
C PHE A 139 3.07 -5.11 -9.60
N VAL A 140 3.26 -4.27 -10.62
CA VAL A 140 4.40 -3.35 -10.67
C VAL A 140 4.27 -2.31 -9.56
N ARG A 141 3.09 -1.69 -9.42
CA ARG A 141 2.81 -0.73 -8.35
C ARG A 141 2.99 -1.33 -6.95
N LYS A 142 2.46 -2.53 -6.72
CA LYS A 142 2.59 -3.25 -5.44
C LYS A 142 4.05 -3.44 -5.05
N MET A 143 4.91 -3.80 -6.00
CA MET A 143 6.35 -3.93 -5.76
C MET A 143 6.97 -2.60 -5.31
N MET A 144 6.50 -1.44 -5.82
CA MET A 144 7.01 -0.14 -5.39
C MET A 144 6.65 0.14 -3.92
N PHE A 145 5.42 -0.17 -3.49
CA PHE A 145 5.05 -0.03 -2.08
C PHE A 145 5.94 -0.87 -1.17
N VAL A 146 6.14 -2.14 -1.50
CA VAL A 146 6.99 -3.04 -0.70
C VAL A 146 8.44 -2.58 -0.67
N LYS A 147 8.99 -2.24 -1.85
CA LYS A 147 10.42 -1.90 -2.00
C LYS A 147 10.82 -0.60 -1.30
N TYR A 148 9.96 0.40 -1.34
CA TYR A 148 10.31 1.75 -0.89
C TYR A 148 9.72 2.12 0.48
N SER A 149 9.10 1.17 1.17
CA SER A 149 8.55 1.40 2.51
C SER A 149 9.30 0.65 3.60
N ASN A 150 9.39 1.28 4.75
CA ASN A 150 9.88 0.72 6.01
C ASN A 150 8.73 0.29 6.93
N ALA A 151 7.50 0.69 6.63
CA ALA A 151 6.30 0.34 7.38
C ALA A 151 5.06 0.51 6.51
N PHE A 152 4.01 -0.25 6.83
CA PHE A 152 2.67 -0.05 6.28
C PHE A 152 1.72 0.42 7.38
N ILE A 153 0.98 1.49 7.09
CA ILE A 153 -0.07 2.01 7.95
C ILE A 153 -1.41 1.78 7.25
N ILE A 154 -2.28 1.03 7.89
CA ILE A 154 -3.53 0.54 7.31
C ILE A 154 -4.69 1.16 8.07
N PHE A 155 -5.36 2.11 7.46
CA PHE A 155 -6.63 2.67 7.92
C PHE A 155 -7.81 1.81 7.46
N PRO A 156 -9.00 1.97 8.05
CA PRO A 156 -10.20 1.30 7.57
C PRO A 156 -10.39 1.45 6.06
N GLY A 157 -10.69 0.34 5.37
CA GLY A 157 -10.78 0.34 3.92
C GLY A 157 -11.37 -0.91 3.32
N GLY A 158 -11.50 -0.94 2.00
CA GLY A 158 -12.09 -2.05 1.26
C GLY A 158 -11.07 -3.09 0.80
N PHE A 159 -11.44 -3.82 -0.26
CA PHE A 159 -10.62 -4.92 -0.80
C PHE A 159 -9.20 -4.51 -1.20
N GLY A 160 -9.01 -3.33 -1.82
CA GLY A 160 -7.67 -2.86 -2.16
C GLY A 160 -6.79 -2.58 -0.95
N THR A 161 -7.39 -2.17 0.18
CA THR A 161 -6.68 -2.00 1.46
C THR A 161 -6.31 -3.36 2.07
N LEU A 162 -7.23 -4.32 2.02
CA LEU A 162 -6.98 -5.69 2.51
C LEU A 162 -5.97 -6.42 1.63
N ASP A 163 -5.97 -6.19 0.33
CA ASP A 163 -5.00 -6.76 -0.61
C ASP A 163 -3.56 -6.38 -0.24
N GLU A 164 -3.29 -5.11 0.06
CA GLU A 164 -1.98 -4.65 0.50
C GLU A 164 -1.63 -5.16 1.92
N LEU A 165 -2.62 -5.22 2.82
CA LEU A 165 -2.43 -5.78 4.16
C LEU A 165 -2.00 -7.26 4.10
N PHE A 166 -2.74 -8.08 3.38
CA PHE A 166 -2.45 -9.53 3.33
C PHE A 166 -1.21 -9.85 2.50
N GLU A 167 -0.86 -9.04 1.50
CA GLU A 167 0.44 -9.16 0.84
C GLU A 167 1.58 -8.91 1.82
N ALA A 168 1.53 -7.82 2.59
CA ALA A 168 2.54 -7.52 3.61
C ALA A 168 2.68 -8.66 4.63
N LEU A 169 1.55 -9.14 5.17
CA LEU A 169 1.56 -10.25 6.12
C LEU A 169 2.13 -11.54 5.53
N THR A 170 1.83 -11.83 4.26
CA THR A 170 2.38 -13.00 3.55
C THR A 170 3.90 -12.88 3.36
N LEU A 171 4.38 -11.70 2.97
CA LEU A 171 5.81 -11.46 2.79
C LEU A 171 6.59 -11.54 4.11
N ILE A 172 5.98 -11.08 5.21
CA ILE A 172 6.55 -11.20 6.56
C ILE A 172 6.57 -12.66 7.00
N GLN A 173 5.45 -13.38 6.89
CA GLN A 173 5.32 -14.78 7.26
C GLN A 173 6.32 -15.66 6.51
N THR A 174 6.49 -15.43 5.22
CA THR A 174 7.42 -16.17 4.36
C THR A 174 8.86 -15.68 4.47
N GLN A 175 9.16 -14.77 5.35
CA GLN A 175 10.48 -14.17 5.57
C GLN A 175 11.09 -13.52 4.31
N LYS A 176 10.26 -13.07 3.39
CA LYS A 176 10.71 -12.30 2.21
C LYS A 176 11.07 -10.86 2.57
N ILE A 177 10.40 -10.32 3.58
CA ILE A 177 10.76 -9.05 4.23
C ILE A 177 10.91 -9.29 5.73
N HIS A 178 11.91 -8.66 6.35
CA HIS A 178 12.20 -8.83 7.76
C HIS A 178 11.80 -7.58 8.56
N ASN A 179 11.32 -7.81 9.77
CA ASN A 179 11.09 -6.76 10.78
C ASN A 179 10.19 -5.59 10.33
N PHE A 180 9.37 -5.78 9.33
CA PHE A 180 8.54 -4.74 8.72
C PHE A 180 7.26 -4.52 9.56
N PRO A 181 7.09 -3.37 10.24
CA PRO A 181 5.90 -3.14 11.04
C PRO A 181 4.68 -2.84 10.16
N VAL A 182 3.57 -3.49 10.50
CA VAL A 182 2.25 -3.22 9.93
C VAL A 182 1.37 -2.66 11.04
N VAL A 183 0.91 -1.43 10.88
CA VAL A 183 0.08 -0.74 11.87
C VAL A 183 -1.35 -0.62 11.37
N LEU A 184 -2.28 -1.19 12.09
CA LEU A 184 -3.72 -1.05 11.85
C LEU A 184 -4.25 0.11 12.69
N TYR A 185 -4.71 1.16 12.04
CA TYR A 185 -5.41 2.25 12.71
C TYR A 185 -6.91 1.99 12.77
N GLY A 186 -7.52 2.21 13.94
CA GLY A 186 -8.97 2.02 14.14
C GLY A 186 -9.28 0.66 14.72
N SER A 187 -8.99 0.45 16.01
CA SER A 187 -9.14 -0.81 16.72
C SER A 187 -10.52 -1.44 16.54
N THR A 188 -11.58 -0.64 16.64
CA THR A 188 -12.97 -1.10 16.50
C THR A 188 -13.24 -1.69 15.11
N TYR A 189 -12.69 -1.11 14.05
CA TYR A 189 -12.89 -1.60 12.69
C TYR A 189 -12.23 -2.97 12.46
N TRP A 190 -11.02 -3.14 13.00
CA TRP A 190 -10.23 -4.34 12.77
C TRP A 190 -10.52 -5.49 13.73
N GLN A 191 -11.26 -5.24 14.82
CA GLN A 191 -11.48 -6.21 15.90
C GLN A 191 -12.03 -7.55 15.39
N GLU A 192 -13.13 -7.55 14.66
CA GLU A 192 -13.78 -8.78 14.19
C GLU A 192 -12.87 -9.58 13.24
N MET A 193 -12.13 -8.91 12.36
CA MET A 193 -11.17 -9.56 11.48
C MET A 193 -10.05 -10.22 12.28
N LEU A 194 -9.50 -9.53 13.27
CA LEU A 194 -8.42 -10.05 14.12
C LEU A 194 -8.91 -11.22 15.00
N GLU A 195 -10.14 -11.13 15.50
CA GLU A 195 -10.78 -12.23 16.24
C GLU A 195 -10.95 -13.45 15.34
N TRP A 196 -11.39 -13.27 14.10
CA TRP A 196 -11.51 -14.36 13.13
C TRP A 196 -10.15 -14.98 12.80
N LEU A 197 -9.13 -14.16 12.53
CA LEU A 197 -7.77 -14.64 12.25
C LEU A 197 -7.23 -15.50 13.41
N ARG A 198 -7.41 -15.05 14.66
CA ARG A 198 -7.00 -15.81 15.85
C ARG A 198 -7.88 -17.02 16.10
N GLY A 199 -9.20 -16.86 16.05
CA GLY A 199 -10.15 -17.90 16.37
C GLY A 199 -10.26 -19.01 15.34
N ARG A 200 -9.82 -18.74 14.10
CA ARG A 200 -9.86 -19.73 13.01
C ARG A 200 -8.49 -20.06 12.47
N MET A 201 -7.80 -19.08 11.87
CA MET A 201 -6.55 -19.37 11.17
C MET A 201 -5.46 -19.84 12.13
N LEU A 202 -5.30 -19.20 13.26
CA LEU A 202 -4.33 -19.60 14.27
C LEU A 202 -4.72 -20.95 14.94
N THR A 203 -5.97 -21.09 15.37
CA THR A 203 -6.45 -22.32 16.04
C THR A 203 -6.37 -23.54 15.11
N GLU A 204 -6.58 -23.36 13.82
CA GLU A 204 -6.48 -24.44 12.83
C GLU A 204 -5.05 -24.61 12.26
N GLY A 205 -4.07 -23.88 12.78
CA GLY A 205 -2.66 -23.98 12.39
C GLY A 205 -2.37 -23.47 10.97
N LYS A 206 -3.19 -22.55 10.43
CA LYS A 206 -2.94 -21.91 9.12
C LYS A 206 -1.93 -20.78 9.23
N ILE A 207 -1.82 -20.20 10.40
CA ILE A 207 -0.82 -19.19 10.80
C ILE A 207 -0.29 -19.55 12.19
N VAL A 208 0.77 -18.88 12.63
CA VAL A 208 1.36 -19.06 13.97
C VAL A 208 1.29 -17.75 14.76
N GLU A 209 1.44 -17.83 16.10
CA GLU A 209 1.37 -16.65 16.97
C GLU A 209 2.42 -15.58 16.59
N ASP A 210 3.56 -16.00 16.10
CA ASP A 210 4.63 -15.10 15.66
C ASP A 210 4.22 -14.20 14.50
N ASP A 211 3.27 -14.63 13.66
CA ASP A 211 2.75 -13.83 12.54
C ASP A 211 2.03 -12.56 13.02
N PHE A 212 1.54 -12.55 14.28
CA PHE A 212 0.90 -11.39 14.89
C PHE A 212 1.87 -10.38 15.52
N ARG A 213 3.13 -10.75 15.77
CA ARG A 213 4.08 -9.90 16.50
C ARG A 213 4.39 -8.57 15.84
N ARG A 214 4.22 -8.52 14.51
CA ARG A 214 4.51 -7.34 13.70
C ARG A 214 3.28 -6.51 13.37
N LEU A 215 2.13 -7.00 13.81
CA LEU A 215 0.85 -6.34 13.62
C LEU A 215 0.55 -5.50 14.86
N HIS A 216 0.59 -4.18 14.72
CA HIS A 216 0.28 -3.24 15.77
C HIS A 216 -1.11 -2.65 15.54
N VAL A 217 -1.94 -2.61 16.57
CA VAL A 217 -3.27 -2.00 16.51
C VAL A 217 -3.29 -0.77 17.39
N THR A 218 -3.70 0.37 16.85
CA THR A 218 -3.76 1.62 17.60
C THR A 218 -4.85 2.55 17.10
N ASP A 219 -5.28 3.46 17.96
CA ASP A 219 -6.17 4.57 17.65
C ASP A 219 -5.45 5.93 17.77
N SER A 220 -4.10 5.90 17.88
CA SER A 220 -3.28 7.08 18.10
C SER A 220 -2.28 7.32 16.98
N PRO A 221 -2.34 8.48 16.27
CA PRO A 221 -1.30 8.87 15.33
C PRO A 221 0.11 8.99 15.94
N ASP A 222 0.23 9.27 17.25
CA ASP A 222 1.50 9.31 17.95
C ASP A 222 2.14 7.93 18.09
N GLU A 223 1.33 6.92 18.41
CA GLU A 223 1.81 5.55 18.50
C GLU A 223 2.27 5.03 17.14
N ILE A 224 1.57 5.37 16.05
CA ILE A 224 2.02 5.05 14.69
C ILE A 224 3.46 5.50 14.47
N VAL A 225 3.72 6.79 14.74
CA VAL A 225 5.08 7.36 14.54
C VAL A 225 6.10 6.70 15.47
N SER A 226 5.71 6.36 16.68
CA SER A 226 6.58 5.67 17.64
C SER A 226 6.99 4.28 17.14
N VAL A 227 6.03 3.52 16.61
CA VAL A 227 6.28 2.19 16.00
C VAL A 227 7.20 2.31 14.78
N VAL A 228 6.93 3.27 13.89
CA VAL A 228 7.75 3.49 12.68
C VAL A 228 9.19 3.89 13.05
N LYS A 229 9.37 4.76 14.05
CA LYS A 229 10.70 5.18 14.51
C LYS A 229 11.48 4.10 15.26
N ALA A 230 10.78 3.20 15.93
CA ALA A 230 11.41 2.07 16.62
C ALA A 230 11.94 1.02 15.62
N TYR A 231 11.47 1.06 14.38
CA TYR A 231 11.96 0.19 13.34
C TYR A 231 13.33 0.65 12.84
N ASP A 232 14.32 -0.21 12.98
CA ASP A 232 15.66 -0.04 12.41
C ASP A 232 15.88 -1.08 11.32
N PRO A 233 15.83 -0.69 10.03
CA PRO A 233 16.10 -1.63 8.95
C PRO A 233 17.54 -2.16 8.91
N ALA A 234 18.48 -1.49 9.58
CA ALA A 234 19.87 -1.92 9.71
C ALA A 234 20.12 -2.79 10.96
N GLY A 235 19.16 -2.82 11.90
CA GLY A 235 19.19 -3.61 13.11
C GLY A 235 18.93 -5.08 12.82
N SER A 236 19.89 -5.77 12.22
CA SER A 236 19.95 -7.22 12.16
C SER A 236 20.07 -7.77 13.57
N GLU A 237 19.02 -8.39 14.12
CA GLU A 237 19.27 -9.36 15.17
C GLU A 237 20.24 -10.40 14.63
N PRO A 238 21.33 -10.71 15.35
CA PRO A 238 22.23 -11.76 14.92
C PRO A 238 21.45 -13.08 14.84
N SER A 239 21.52 -13.72 13.70
CA SER A 239 20.96 -15.05 13.41
C SER A 239 21.46 -16.06 14.45
N SER A 240 20.70 -16.20 15.54
CA SER A 240 20.86 -17.31 16.49
C SER A 240 19.76 -18.31 16.21
N HIS A 241 19.90 -19.09 15.17
CA HIS A 241 19.31 -20.45 15.05
C HIS A 241 19.76 -21.09 13.73
N LEU A 242 21.06 -21.41 13.67
CA LEU A 242 21.52 -22.58 12.94
C LEU A 242 21.96 -23.58 13.99
N ARG A 243 21.08 -24.46 14.37
CA ARG A 243 21.37 -25.82 14.83
C ARG A 243 20.22 -26.75 14.49
#